data_1e940aa89a0190d38f5c4be1c8e3f10b
#
_entry.id   1e940aa89a0190d38f5c4be1c8e3f10b
#
_cell.length_a   1.000
_cell.length_b   1.000
_cell.length_c   1.000
_cell.angle_alpha   90.00
_cell.angle_beta   90.00
_cell.angle_gamma   90.00
#
_symmetry.space_group_name_H-M   'P 1'
#
loop_
_entity.id
_entity.type
_entity.pdbx_description
1 polymer ?
#
loop_
_entity_poly.entity_id
_entity_poly.type
_entity_poly.pdbx_seq_one_letter_code
_entity_poly.pdbx_strand_id
1 'polypeptide(L)'
;MSGENEENAQEILAKYRQMTSECQQITGKIGELNLEKDEHKLVSETLEKLEASRPAFRLIGGVLVERTVGEVFPLVKDNLQGISQILEKLDGSLKEKDAERKAYKEEHGIMSQEERDNEMKRQQRSAEREAAVNAAAKAK
;
A
#
# COMPACT_ATOMS: atom_id res chain seq x y z
N MET A 1 -21.41 23.18 -23.07
CA MET A 1 -21.87 22.22 -22.04
C MET A 1 -21.10 20.91 -22.06
N SER A 2 -20.75 20.33 -23.20
CA SER A 2 -19.92 19.11 -23.28
C SER A 2 -18.51 19.32 -22.76
N GLY A 3 -17.91 20.51 -22.92
CA GLY A 3 -16.59 20.83 -22.43
C GLY A 3 -16.43 20.86 -20.91
N GLU A 4 -17.43 21.35 -20.18
CA GLU A 4 -17.42 21.38 -18.71
C GLU A 4 -17.51 19.98 -18.11
N ASN A 5 -18.27 19.08 -18.72
CA ASN A 5 -18.37 17.67 -18.29
C ASN A 5 -17.07 16.90 -18.54
N GLU A 6 -16.37 17.20 -19.64
CA GLU A 6 -15.08 16.57 -19.96
C GLU A 6 -13.97 17.07 -19.03
N GLU A 7 -13.92 18.37 -18.72
CA GLU A 7 -12.98 18.95 -17.76
C GLU A 7 -13.20 18.37 -16.36
N ASN A 8 -14.46 18.27 -15.91
CA ASN A 8 -14.81 17.65 -14.64
C ASN A 8 -14.42 16.17 -14.59
N ALA A 9 -14.61 15.42 -15.67
CA ALA A 9 -14.20 14.03 -15.75
C ALA A 9 -12.67 13.88 -15.67
N GLN A 10 -11.93 14.77 -16.32
CA GLN A 10 -10.45 14.78 -16.25
C GLN A 10 -9.95 15.13 -14.86
N GLU A 11 -10.56 16.13 -14.20
CA GLU A 11 -10.22 16.51 -12.83
C GLU A 11 -10.50 15.38 -11.83
N ILE A 12 -11.63 14.69 -11.98
CA ILE A 12 -12.00 13.53 -11.16
C ILE A 12 -10.97 12.41 -11.31
N LEU A 13 -10.60 12.07 -12.55
CA LEU A 13 -9.59 11.06 -12.82
C LEU A 13 -8.22 11.45 -12.30
N ALA A 14 -7.83 12.72 -12.46
CA ALA A 14 -6.56 13.23 -11.95
C ALA A 14 -6.49 13.14 -10.43
N LYS A 15 -7.56 13.50 -9.73
CA LYS A 15 -7.65 13.38 -8.28
C LYS A 15 -7.58 11.93 -7.82
N TYR A 16 -8.29 11.03 -8.51
CA TYR A 16 -8.24 9.59 -8.20
C TYR A 16 -6.82 9.01 -8.39
N ARG A 17 -6.14 9.39 -9.47
CA ARG A 17 -4.74 8.99 -9.73
C ARG A 17 -3.80 9.50 -8.65
N GLN A 18 -4.01 10.74 -8.17
CA GLN A 18 -3.23 11.31 -7.09
C GLN A 18 -3.45 10.53 -5.79
N MET A 19 -4.69 10.21 -5.45
CA MET A 19 -5.02 9.40 -4.27
C MET A 19 -4.38 8.01 -4.35
N THR A 20 -4.40 7.39 -5.53
CA THR A 20 -3.74 6.10 -5.79
C THR A 20 -2.23 6.19 -5.61
N SER A 21 -1.62 7.26 -6.15
CA SER A 21 -0.18 7.52 -6.02
C SER A 21 0.23 7.70 -4.54
N GLU A 22 -0.54 8.44 -3.77
CA GLU A 22 -0.31 8.63 -2.34
C GLU A 22 -0.37 7.30 -1.57
N CYS A 23 -1.35 6.45 -1.88
CA CYS A 23 -1.46 5.11 -1.30
C CYS A 23 -0.24 4.24 -1.66
N GLN A 24 0.21 4.30 -2.92
CA GLN A 24 1.39 3.56 -3.37
C GLN A 24 2.67 4.03 -2.69
N GLN A 25 2.83 5.34 -2.48
CA GLN A 25 3.96 5.91 -1.75
C GLN A 25 4.00 5.44 -0.30
N ILE A 26 2.86 5.43 0.38
CA ILE A 26 2.77 4.93 1.76
C ILE A 26 3.10 3.44 1.80
N THR A 27 2.55 2.65 0.88
CA THR A 27 2.82 1.21 0.77
C THR A 27 4.31 0.94 0.55
N GLY A 28 4.96 1.71 -0.33
CA GLY A 28 6.41 1.62 -0.56
C GLY A 28 7.22 1.93 0.69
N LYS A 29 6.83 2.97 1.42
CA LYS A 29 7.50 3.35 2.68
C LYS A 29 7.33 2.28 3.76
N ILE A 30 6.15 1.69 3.87
CA ILE A 30 5.88 0.57 4.77
C ILE A 30 6.80 -0.62 4.43
N GLY A 31 6.95 -0.94 3.15
CA GLY A 31 7.86 -2.01 2.69
C GLY A 31 9.31 -1.76 3.09
N GLU A 32 9.83 -0.55 2.87
CA GLU A 32 11.18 -0.14 3.27
C GLU A 32 11.39 -0.27 4.79
N LEU A 33 10.45 0.24 5.58
CA LEU A 33 10.52 0.19 7.03
C LEU A 33 10.39 -1.22 7.59
N ASN A 34 9.62 -2.09 6.96
CA ASN A 34 9.54 -3.51 7.32
C ASN A 34 10.88 -4.21 7.13
N LEU A 35 11.61 -3.90 6.05
CA LEU A 35 12.96 -4.43 5.84
C LEU A 35 13.92 -3.95 6.92
N GLU A 36 13.90 -2.65 7.25
CA GLU A 36 14.71 -2.11 8.35
C GLU A 36 14.35 -2.75 9.69
N LYS A 37 13.06 -2.95 9.95
CA LYS A 37 12.57 -3.62 11.16
C LYS A 37 13.13 -5.03 11.27
N ASP A 38 13.08 -5.81 10.19
CA ASP A 38 13.57 -7.18 10.15
C ASP A 38 15.09 -7.23 10.39
N GLU A 39 15.84 -6.29 9.80
CA GLU A 39 17.29 -6.15 10.02
C GLU A 39 17.61 -5.83 11.47
N HIS A 40 16.94 -4.85 12.06
CA HIS A 40 17.13 -4.47 13.47
C HIS A 40 16.72 -5.60 14.42
N LYS A 41 15.67 -6.32 14.11
CA LYS A 41 15.22 -7.48 14.88
C LYS A 41 16.26 -8.58 14.88
N LEU A 42 16.84 -8.89 13.73
CA LEU A 42 17.89 -9.89 13.59
C LEU A 42 19.13 -9.49 14.38
N VAL A 43 19.57 -8.24 14.28
CA VAL A 43 20.70 -7.69 15.06
C VAL A 43 20.42 -7.76 16.55
N SER A 44 19.22 -7.36 16.98
CA SER A 44 18.79 -7.43 18.38
C SER A 44 18.85 -8.85 18.93
N GLU A 45 18.34 -9.83 18.20
CA GLU A 45 18.37 -11.24 18.59
C GLU A 45 19.79 -11.78 18.69
N THR A 46 20.67 -11.35 17.79
CA THR A 46 22.09 -11.73 17.80
C THR A 46 22.81 -11.14 19.00
N LEU A 47 22.60 -9.84 19.28
CA LEU A 47 23.25 -9.15 20.38
C LEU A 47 22.76 -9.64 21.75
N GLU A 48 21.51 -10.04 21.87
CA GLU A 48 20.92 -10.56 23.10
C GLU A 48 21.67 -11.80 23.63
N LYS A 49 22.20 -12.61 22.71
CA LYS A 49 22.94 -13.85 23.03
C LYS A 49 24.41 -13.62 23.41
N LEU A 50 24.93 -12.40 23.24
CA LEU A 50 26.31 -12.06 23.45
C LEU A 50 26.50 -11.41 24.82
N GLU A 51 27.73 -11.51 25.38
CA GLU A 51 28.11 -10.85 26.61
C GLU A 51 28.15 -9.32 26.43
N ALA A 52 27.66 -8.57 27.41
CA ALA A 52 27.57 -7.11 27.37
C ALA A 52 28.93 -6.42 27.19
N SER A 53 30.00 -7.03 27.68
CA SER A 53 31.38 -6.51 27.57
C SER A 53 32.03 -6.75 26.21
N ARG A 54 31.44 -7.59 25.37
CA ARG A 54 31.99 -7.93 24.06
C ARG A 54 32.03 -6.69 23.15
N PRO A 55 33.14 -6.47 22.40
CA PRO A 55 33.21 -5.37 21.44
C PRO A 55 32.17 -5.52 20.33
N ALA A 56 31.51 -4.39 20.00
CA ALA A 56 30.63 -4.28 18.85
C ALA A 56 31.01 -3.02 18.07
N PHE A 57 31.03 -3.14 16.74
CA PHE A 57 31.36 -2.02 15.86
C PHE A 57 30.12 -1.44 15.25
N ARG A 58 30.01 -0.13 15.22
CA ARG A 58 28.87 0.59 14.64
C ARG A 58 29.36 1.56 13.57
N LEU A 59 28.71 1.55 12.42
CA LEU A 59 28.98 2.49 11.34
C LEU A 59 28.15 3.78 11.56
N ILE A 60 28.84 4.89 11.82
CA ILE A 60 28.21 6.20 12.04
C ILE A 60 28.86 7.19 11.07
N GLY A 61 28.07 7.76 10.16
CA GLY A 61 28.55 8.76 9.22
C GLY A 61 29.72 8.27 8.33
N GLY A 62 29.75 7.00 7.99
CA GLY A 62 30.83 6.39 7.22
C GLY A 62 32.07 6.00 8.05
N VAL A 63 32.05 6.25 9.36
CA VAL A 63 33.16 5.91 10.27
C VAL A 63 32.76 4.73 11.15
N LEU A 64 33.64 3.73 11.22
CA LEU A 64 33.46 2.56 12.08
C LEU A 64 33.89 2.92 13.52
N VAL A 65 32.93 2.88 14.44
CA VAL A 65 33.14 3.22 15.85
C VAL A 65 33.00 1.95 16.69
N GLU A 66 34.02 1.71 17.55
CA GLU A 66 34.00 0.60 18.51
C GLU A 66 33.13 0.97 19.72
N ARG A 67 32.21 0.06 20.07
CA ARG A 67 31.33 0.14 21.24
C ARG A 67 31.30 -1.24 21.91
N THR A 68 30.54 -1.37 22.98
CA THR A 68 30.25 -2.67 23.60
C THR A 68 28.84 -3.12 23.24
N VAL A 69 28.57 -4.43 23.31
CA VAL A 69 27.21 -4.99 23.12
C VAL A 69 26.23 -4.35 24.08
N GLY A 70 26.63 -4.13 25.35
CA GLY A 70 25.78 -3.48 26.35
C GLY A 70 25.41 -2.04 26.02
N GLU A 71 26.23 -1.32 25.25
CA GLU A 71 25.91 0.04 24.76
C GLU A 71 25.06 0.02 23.51
N VAL A 72 25.30 -0.90 22.58
CA VAL A 72 24.62 -0.96 21.27
C VAL A 72 23.26 -1.61 21.37
N PHE A 73 23.10 -2.65 22.17
CA PHE A 73 21.85 -3.41 22.28
C PHE A 73 20.62 -2.56 22.65
N PRO A 74 20.69 -1.69 23.69
CA PRO A 74 19.56 -0.80 23.99
C PRO A 74 19.22 0.16 22.85
N LEU A 75 20.21 0.69 22.13
CA LEU A 75 20.01 1.58 20.99
C LEU A 75 19.31 0.89 19.83
N VAL A 76 19.68 -0.35 19.56
CA VAL A 76 19.02 -1.17 18.52
C VAL A 76 17.57 -1.46 18.90
N LYS A 77 17.30 -1.77 20.16
CA LYS A 77 15.94 -1.98 20.67
C LYS A 77 15.09 -0.70 20.58
N ASP A 78 15.64 0.44 20.93
CA ASP A 78 14.94 1.73 20.84
C ASP A 78 14.62 2.07 19.38
N ASN A 79 15.56 1.85 18.47
CA ASN A 79 15.35 2.06 17.05
C ASN A 79 14.25 1.12 16.50
N LEU A 80 14.26 -0.14 16.92
CA LEU A 80 13.24 -1.12 16.54
C LEU A 80 11.84 -0.69 17.00
N GLN A 81 11.73 -0.19 18.23
CA GLN A 81 10.48 0.32 18.77
C GLN A 81 10.01 1.56 18.01
N GLY A 82 10.93 2.49 17.69
CA GLY A 82 10.63 3.67 16.90
C GLY A 82 10.11 3.33 15.49
N ILE A 83 10.74 2.38 14.82
CA ILE A 83 10.31 1.88 13.50
C ILE A 83 8.91 1.27 13.60
N SER A 84 8.64 0.46 14.63
CA SER A 84 7.34 -0.17 14.86
C SER A 84 6.23 0.87 15.05
N GLN A 85 6.50 1.96 15.79
CA GLN A 85 5.55 3.06 15.99
C GLN A 85 5.25 3.80 14.68
N ILE A 86 6.27 4.07 13.87
CA ILE A 86 6.10 4.70 12.56
C ILE A 86 5.26 3.80 11.64
N LEU A 87 5.52 2.49 11.64
CA LEU A 87 4.76 1.52 10.86
C LEU A 87 3.28 1.50 11.24
N GLU A 88 2.95 1.57 12.52
CA GLU A 88 1.56 1.66 12.99
C GLU A 88 0.86 2.91 12.47
N LYS A 89 1.53 4.06 12.51
CA LYS A 89 1.00 5.32 11.99
C LYS A 89 0.78 5.28 10.49
N LEU A 90 1.75 4.73 9.74
CA LEU A 90 1.64 4.59 8.28
C LEU A 90 0.54 3.61 7.88
N ASP A 91 0.38 2.52 8.61
CA ASP A 91 -0.68 1.55 8.37
C ASP A 91 -2.07 2.17 8.58
N GLY A 92 -2.25 2.93 9.66
CA GLY A 92 -3.46 3.69 9.91
C GLY A 92 -3.75 4.74 8.83
N SER A 93 -2.74 5.49 8.41
CA SER A 93 -2.84 6.48 7.33
C SER A 93 -3.20 5.83 6.00
N LEU A 94 -2.60 4.68 5.69
CA LEU A 94 -2.91 3.92 4.47
C LEU A 94 -4.36 3.45 4.46
N LYS A 95 -4.86 2.93 5.57
CA LYS A 95 -6.25 2.48 5.69
C LYS A 95 -7.23 3.63 5.48
N GLU A 96 -6.98 4.80 6.06
CA GLU A 96 -7.81 5.98 5.87
C GLU A 96 -7.80 6.44 4.41
N LYS A 97 -6.63 6.58 3.81
CA LYS A 97 -6.49 7.03 2.41
C LYS A 97 -7.07 6.03 1.42
N ASP A 98 -6.90 4.75 1.66
CA ASP A 98 -7.47 3.71 0.81
C ASP A 98 -9.00 3.69 0.91
N ALA A 99 -9.56 3.90 2.10
CA ALA A 99 -11.01 4.04 2.30
C ALA A 99 -11.56 5.28 1.58
N GLU A 100 -10.88 6.42 1.68
CA GLU A 100 -11.24 7.65 0.96
C GLU A 100 -11.20 7.44 -0.56
N ARG A 101 -10.16 6.78 -1.05
CA ARG A 101 -9.98 6.45 -2.47
C ARG A 101 -11.11 5.56 -2.98
N LYS A 102 -11.46 4.52 -2.25
CA LYS A 102 -12.55 3.60 -2.60
C LYS A 102 -13.91 4.31 -2.61
N ALA A 103 -14.16 5.15 -1.60
CA ALA A 103 -15.39 5.95 -1.53
C ALA A 103 -15.49 6.94 -2.72
N TYR A 104 -14.40 7.59 -3.06
CA TYR A 104 -14.31 8.49 -4.21
C TYR A 104 -14.55 7.75 -5.53
N LYS A 105 -13.97 6.57 -5.68
CA LYS A 105 -14.16 5.69 -6.84
C LYS A 105 -15.64 5.34 -7.03
N GLU A 106 -16.31 4.95 -5.96
CA GLU A 106 -17.73 4.59 -5.98
C GLU A 106 -18.61 5.81 -6.27
N GLU A 107 -18.35 6.93 -5.60
CA GLU A 107 -19.10 8.18 -5.77
C GLU A 107 -19.09 8.67 -7.22
N HIS A 108 -17.95 8.58 -7.89
CA HIS A 108 -17.77 9.08 -9.26
C HIS A 108 -17.86 7.97 -10.33
N GLY A 109 -18.17 6.74 -9.94
CA GLY A 109 -18.31 5.62 -10.89
C GLY A 109 -17.06 5.32 -11.70
N ILE A 110 -15.88 5.49 -11.11
CA ILE A 110 -14.60 5.25 -11.78
C ILE A 110 -14.38 3.74 -11.90
N MET A 111 -14.09 3.27 -13.10
CA MET A 111 -13.83 1.86 -13.39
C MET A 111 -12.45 1.71 -14.04
N SER A 112 -11.70 0.65 -13.66
CA SER A 112 -10.50 0.24 -14.37
C SER A 112 -10.85 -0.34 -15.74
N GLN A 113 -9.86 -0.46 -16.63
CA GLN A 113 -10.09 -1.06 -17.95
C GLN A 113 -10.60 -2.50 -17.83
N GLU A 114 -10.04 -3.26 -16.92
CA GLU A 114 -10.46 -4.64 -16.64
C GLU A 114 -11.91 -4.70 -16.15
N GLU A 115 -12.30 -3.82 -15.23
CA GLU A 115 -13.68 -3.73 -14.74
C GLU A 115 -14.66 -3.38 -15.86
N ARG A 116 -14.28 -2.43 -16.73
CA ARG A 116 -15.08 -2.06 -17.91
C ARG A 116 -15.27 -3.24 -18.86
N ASP A 117 -14.21 -3.96 -19.16
CA ASP A 117 -14.22 -5.12 -20.03
C ASP A 117 -15.09 -6.23 -19.46
N ASN A 118 -15.00 -6.48 -18.16
CA ASN A 118 -15.82 -7.45 -17.45
C ASN A 118 -17.31 -7.06 -17.46
N GLU A 119 -17.62 -5.79 -17.27
CA GLU A 119 -18.98 -5.28 -17.32
C GLU A 119 -19.57 -5.40 -18.74
N MET A 120 -18.79 -5.08 -19.77
CA MET A 120 -19.18 -5.26 -21.16
C MET A 120 -19.48 -6.74 -21.50
N LYS A 121 -18.63 -7.64 -21.03
CA LYS A 121 -18.85 -9.09 -21.20
C LYS A 121 -20.10 -9.56 -20.49
N ARG A 122 -20.35 -9.04 -19.29
CA ARG A 122 -21.55 -9.37 -18.51
C ARG A 122 -22.83 -8.91 -19.22
N GLN A 123 -22.83 -7.68 -19.74
CA GLN A 123 -23.94 -7.12 -20.51
C GLN A 123 -24.18 -7.90 -21.79
N GLN A 124 -23.14 -8.28 -22.51
CA GLN A 124 -23.21 -9.07 -23.73
C GLN A 124 -23.82 -10.46 -23.48
N ARG A 125 -23.39 -11.15 -22.42
CA ARG A 125 -23.97 -12.46 -22.04
C ARG A 125 -25.45 -12.35 -21.67
N SER A 126 -25.82 -11.27 -20.95
CA SER A 126 -27.21 -11.00 -20.60
C SER A 126 -28.07 -10.78 -21.83
N ALA A 127 -27.59 -9.99 -22.80
CA ALA A 127 -28.26 -9.75 -24.08
C ALA A 127 -28.43 -11.02 -24.92
N GLU A 128 -27.38 -11.85 -24.96
CA GLU A 128 -27.41 -13.16 -25.68
C GLU A 128 -28.42 -14.10 -25.03
N ARG A 129 -28.49 -14.16 -23.70
CA ARG A 129 -29.47 -14.99 -22.99
C ARG A 129 -30.90 -14.52 -23.28
N GLU A 130 -31.13 -13.22 -23.25
CA GLU A 130 -32.43 -12.63 -23.54
C GLU A 130 -32.86 -12.88 -24.97
N ALA A 131 -31.96 -12.73 -25.94
CA ALA A 131 -32.19 -13.05 -27.34
C ALA A 131 -32.51 -14.53 -27.55
N ALA A 132 -31.81 -15.44 -26.87
CA ALA A 132 -32.06 -16.88 -26.93
C ALA A 132 -33.43 -17.24 -26.35
N VAL A 133 -33.82 -16.63 -25.22
CA VAL A 133 -35.16 -16.84 -24.62
C VAL A 133 -36.26 -16.33 -25.54
N ASN A 134 -36.09 -15.14 -26.14
CA ASN A 134 -37.07 -14.58 -27.08
C ASN A 134 -37.17 -15.41 -28.36
N ALA A 135 -36.06 -15.93 -28.90
CA ALA A 135 -36.06 -16.82 -30.06
C ALA A 135 -36.76 -18.14 -29.75
N ALA A 136 -36.53 -18.73 -28.56
CA ALA A 136 -37.22 -19.94 -28.14
C ALA A 136 -38.73 -19.71 -27.93
N ALA A 137 -39.13 -18.56 -27.45
CA ALA A 137 -40.54 -18.18 -27.28
C ALA A 137 -41.25 -17.99 -28.62
N LYS A 138 -40.56 -17.49 -29.65
CA LYS A 138 -41.11 -17.32 -31.00
C LYS A 138 -41.23 -18.63 -31.80
N ALA A 139 -40.44 -19.65 -31.43
CA ALA A 139 -40.44 -20.97 -32.10
C ALA A 139 -41.63 -21.86 -31.67
N LYS A 140 -42.38 -21.47 -30.65
CA LYS A 140 -43.64 -22.10 -30.26
C LYS A 140 -44.82 -21.37 -30.85
#